data_64cd607972a985281d2b4adf2728b5d7
#
_entry.id   64cd607972a985281d2b4adf2728b5d7
#
_cell.length_a   1.000
_cell.length_b   1.000
_cell.length_c   1.000
_cell.angle_alpha   90.00
_cell.angle_beta   90.00
_cell.angle_gamma   90.00
#
_symmetry.space_group_name_H-M   'P 1'
#
loop_
_entity.id
_entity.type
_entity.pdbx_description
1 polymer ?
#
loop_
_entity_poly.entity_id
_entity_poly.type
_entity_poly.pdbx_seq_one_letter_code
_entity_poly.pdbx_strand_id
1 'polypeptide(L)'
;MKAKVCMLVALLLAVLVCFSAAADARVTALAVPTAQDIPKEEALAIAMELLMAHDDVLAPAGGELYDFPLYGIEARKLSHRETFVTLADGGSAWIVSFAPEGLPVFAGAVTVASPGGEVLESILGEEGPLLERWEAERGPRWFWSQEDRVLYDQLYASTSQSVSVLPEAGDLPREEALAIAKEAIERECGVRPETLDEEYRLDMELCLLSLKTAEKERVWSVDFRRLDPASGSWELCYSAQVMAEDGAVYHAGDNGGNG
;
A
#
# COMPACT_ATOMS: atom_id res chain seq x y z
N MET A 1 -40.10 -35.09 -18.57
CA MET A 1 -39.25 -34.97 -17.36
C MET A 1 -37.75 -34.93 -17.70
N LYS A 2 -37.22 -35.82 -18.53
CA LYS A 2 -35.75 -35.88 -18.85
C LYS A 2 -35.17 -34.60 -19.46
N ALA A 3 -35.90 -33.90 -20.33
CA ALA A 3 -35.40 -32.67 -20.96
C ALA A 3 -35.21 -31.46 -19.99
N LYS A 4 -36.09 -31.34 -18.98
CA LYS A 4 -36.00 -30.28 -17.96
C LYS A 4 -34.85 -30.51 -16.99
N VAL A 5 -34.50 -31.77 -16.70
CA VAL A 5 -33.36 -32.12 -15.85
C VAL A 5 -32.04 -31.85 -16.57
N CYS A 6 -31.93 -32.18 -17.87
CA CYS A 6 -30.74 -31.84 -18.68
C CYS A 6 -30.52 -30.35 -18.79
N MET A 7 -31.57 -29.53 -18.93
CA MET A 7 -31.46 -28.09 -19.01
C MET A 7 -31.01 -27.47 -17.66
N LEU A 8 -31.50 -28.02 -16.54
CA LEU A 8 -31.09 -27.57 -15.20
C LEU A 8 -29.62 -27.92 -14.89
N VAL A 9 -29.19 -29.11 -15.30
CA VAL A 9 -27.80 -29.57 -15.15
C VAL A 9 -26.84 -28.75 -16.05
N ALA A 10 -27.28 -28.44 -17.27
CA ALA A 10 -26.51 -27.58 -18.17
C ALA A 10 -26.42 -26.13 -17.64
N LEU A 11 -27.47 -25.60 -17.02
CA LEU A 11 -27.48 -24.29 -16.39
C LEU A 11 -26.62 -24.27 -15.12
N LEU A 12 -26.65 -25.33 -14.31
CA LEU A 12 -25.78 -25.48 -13.14
C LEU A 12 -24.30 -25.65 -13.53
N LEU A 13 -24.01 -26.37 -14.61
CA LEU A 13 -22.66 -26.50 -15.16
C LEU A 13 -22.17 -25.18 -15.79
N ALA A 14 -23.04 -24.41 -16.45
CA ALA A 14 -22.70 -23.08 -16.96
C ALA A 14 -22.45 -22.09 -15.80
N VAL A 15 -23.20 -22.16 -14.72
CA VAL A 15 -22.96 -21.34 -13.51
C VAL A 15 -21.69 -21.80 -12.78
N LEU A 16 -21.38 -23.10 -12.77
CA LEU A 16 -20.13 -23.63 -12.19
C LEU A 16 -18.89 -23.33 -13.06
N VAL A 17 -19.06 -23.19 -14.38
CA VAL A 17 -17.95 -22.80 -15.29
C VAL A 17 -17.75 -21.29 -15.30
N CYS A 18 -18.75 -20.49 -14.89
CA CYS A 18 -18.59 -19.06 -14.61
C CYS A 18 -17.91 -18.75 -13.26
N PHE A 19 -17.71 -19.74 -12.40
CA PHE A 19 -16.64 -19.73 -11.41
C PHE A 19 -15.33 -20.23 -12.08
N SER A 20 -14.96 -19.63 -13.21
CA SER A 20 -13.58 -19.67 -13.66
C SER A 20 -12.74 -19.23 -12.46
N ALA A 21 -11.75 -20.02 -12.12
CA ALA A 21 -10.79 -19.69 -11.09
C ALA A 21 -10.51 -18.18 -11.21
N ALA A 22 -10.93 -17.41 -10.21
CA ALA A 22 -10.59 -16.00 -10.16
C ALA A 22 -9.09 -15.96 -10.33
N ALA A 23 -8.61 -15.32 -11.39
CA ALA A 23 -7.18 -15.20 -11.63
C ALA A 23 -6.56 -14.71 -10.33
N ASP A 24 -5.48 -15.36 -9.91
CA ASP A 24 -4.81 -14.97 -8.66
C ASP A 24 -4.17 -13.60 -8.87
N ALA A 25 -4.89 -12.56 -8.54
CA ALA A 25 -4.48 -11.16 -8.70
C ALA A 25 -3.34 -10.74 -7.75
N ARG A 26 -2.77 -11.69 -6.97
CA ARG A 26 -1.64 -11.39 -6.09
C ARG A 26 -0.43 -10.95 -6.89
N VAL A 27 0.05 -9.77 -6.56
CA VAL A 27 1.25 -9.20 -7.17
C VAL A 27 2.50 -9.84 -6.56
N THR A 28 3.42 -10.28 -7.40
CA THR A 28 4.70 -10.87 -6.97
C THR A 28 5.90 -9.99 -7.27
N ALA A 29 5.84 -9.20 -8.33
CA ALA A 29 6.94 -8.32 -8.71
C ALA A 29 6.48 -7.21 -9.66
N LEU A 30 7.27 -6.14 -9.71
CA LEU A 30 7.21 -5.17 -10.80
C LEU A 30 7.72 -5.81 -12.09
N ALA A 31 7.15 -5.42 -13.22
CA ALA A 31 7.52 -5.91 -14.54
C ALA A 31 7.62 -4.76 -15.56
N VAL A 32 8.13 -5.08 -16.72
CA VAL A 32 8.18 -4.14 -17.85
C VAL A 32 7.27 -4.70 -18.95
N PRO A 33 6.30 -3.91 -19.45
CA PRO A 33 5.41 -4.35 -20.49
C PRO A 33 6.17 -4.61 -21.81
N THR A 34 5.68 -5.56 -22.57
CA THR A 34 6.15 -5.94 -23.90
C THR A 34 5.19 -5.43 -24.99
N ALA A 35 5.55 -5.62 -26.26
CA ALA A 35 4.66 -5.26 -27.36
C ALA A 35 3.40 -6.15 -27.48
N GLN A 36 3.30 -7.22 -26.70
CA GLN A 36 2.12 -8.10 -26.66
C GLN A 36 1.12 -7.69 -25.57
N ASP A 37 1.54 -6.83 -24.65
CA ASP A 37 0.73 -6.34 -23.56
C ASP A 37 -0.18 -5.19 -24.03
N ILE A 38 -1.31 -4.99 -23.34
CA ILE A 38 -2.14 -3.81 -23.62
C ILE A 38 -1.38 -2.54 -23.27
N PRO A 39 -1.55 -1.44 -24.03
CA PRO A 39 -0.95 -0.16 -23.70
C PRO A 39 -1.47 0.35 -22.34
N LYS A 40 -0.64 1.09 -21.63
CA LYS A 40 -1.02 1.68 -20.34
C LYS A 40 -2.23 2.62 -20.46
N GLU A 41 -2.36 3.30 -21.59
CA GLU A 41 -3.47 4.22 -21.89
C GLU A 41 -4.80 3.46 -22.01
N GLU A 42 -4.79 2.24 -22.52
CA GLU A 42 -5.96 1.36 -22.58
C GLU A 42 -6.34 0.85 -21.20
N ALA A 43 -5.36 0.40 -20.39
CA ALA A 43 -5.59 0.00 -19.02
C ALA A 43 -6.14 1.16 -18.18
N LEU A 44 -5.60 2.37 -18.35
CA LEU A 44 -6.10 3.57 -17.69
C LEU A 44 -7.54 3.87 -18.10
N ALA A 45 -7.88 3.76 -19.38
CA ALA A 45 -9.25 4.01 -19.84
C ALA A 45 -10.26 3.05 -19.22
N ILE A 46 -9.92 1.75 -19.13
CA ILE A 46 -10.74 0.74 -18.46
C ILE A 46 -10.93 1.07 -16.98
N ALA A 47 -9.84 1.41 -16.29
CA ALA A 47 -9.87 1.71 -14.87
C ALA A 47 -10.66 3.00 -14.57
N MET A 48 -10.53 4.02 -15.41
CA MET A 48 -11.30 5.28 -15.31
C MET A 48 -12.79 5.06 -15.50
N GLU A 49 -13.21 4.20 -16.42
CA GLU A 49 -14.62 3.88 -16.61
C GLU A 49 -15.24 3.30 -15.34
N LEU A 50 -14.53 2.39 -14.67
CA LEU A 50 -14.97 1.82 -13.40
C LEU A 50 -15.01 2.85 -12.26
N LEU A 51 -13.95 3.66 -12.15
CA LEU A 51 -13.89 4.70 -11.12
C LEU A 51 -15.04 5.69 -11.27
N MET A 52 -15.35 6.12 -12.50
CA MET A 52 -16.45 7.07 -12.79
C MET A 52 -17.84 6.48 -12.58
N ALA A 53 -17.96 5.17 -12.53
CA ALA A 53 -19.21 4.48 -12.22
C ALA A 53 -19.42 4.29 -10.70
N HIS A 54 -18.43 4.66 -9.88
CA HIS A 54 -18.47 4.48 -8.42
C HIS A 54 -19.00 5.73 -7.72
N ASP A 55 -19.92 5.55 -6.77
CA ASP A 55 -20.60 6.67 -6.08
C ASP A 55 -19.68 7.50 -5.17
N ASP A 56 -18.51 6.98 -4.80
CA ASP A 56 -17.54 7.68 -3.92
C ASP A 56 -16.60 8.59 -4.70
N VAL A 57 -16.69 8.64 -6.03
CA VAL A 57 -15.95 9.56 -6.88
C VAL A 57 -16.93 10.24 -7.83
N LEU A 58 -17.26 11.48 -7.55
CA LEU A 58 -18.21 12.23 -8.34
C LEU A 58 -17.47 13.18 -9.28
N ALA A 59 -17.67 12.99 -10.57
CA ALA A 59 -17.24 13.95 -11.60
C ALA A 59 -18.32 15.00 -11.80
N PRO A 60 -18.10 16.27 -11.46
CA PRO A 60 -19.02 17.33 -11.85
C PRO A 60 -19.11 17.40 -13.36
N ALA A 61 -20.31 17.59 -13.89
CA ALA A 61 -20.55 17.60 -15.34
C ALA A 61 -19.62 18.60 -16.05
N GLY A 62 -18.65 18.07 -16.82
CA GLY A 62 -17.77 18.85 -17.69
C GLY A 62 -16.49 19.40 -17.05
N GLY A 63 -16.07 18.93 -15.87
CA GLY A 63 -14.90 19.43 -15.16
C GLY A 63 -13.73 18.43 -15.10
N GLU A 64 -12.52 18.97 -14.92
CA GLU A 64 -11.30 18.22 -14.57
C GLU A 64 -11.18 17.97 -13.05
N LEU A 65 -12.18 18.40 -12.28
CA LEU A 65 -12.20 18.32 -10.84
C LEU A 65 -13.22 17.27 -10.37
N TYR A 66 -12.89 16.57 -9.32
CA TYR A 66 -13.66 15.46 -8.74
C TYR A 66 -13.96 15.73 -7.28
N ASP A 67 -15.11 15.26 -6.83
CA ASP A 67 -15.47 15.22 -5.43
C ASP A 67 -15.25 13.79 -4.90
N PHE A 68 -14.77 13.68 -3.66
CA PHE A 68 -14.51 12.42 -2.97
C PHE A 68 -15.32 12.44 -1.66
N PRO A 69 -16.62 12.12 -1.71
CA PRO A 69 -17.54 12.27 -0.57
C PRO A 69 -17.11 11.49 0.66
N LEU A 70 -16.52 10.30 0.48
CA LEU A 70 -16.01 9.46 1.57
C LEU A 70 -15.05 10.22 2.50
N TYR A 71 -14.27 11.16 1.93
CA TYR A 71 -13.27 11.94 2.66
C TYR A 71 -13.69 13.39 2.91
N GLY A 72 -14.88 13.78 2.47
CA GLY A 72 -15.33 15.19 2.52
C GLY A 72 -14.45 16.12 1.68
N ILE A 73 -13.86 15.63 0.60
CA ILE A 73 -12.98 16.38 -0.29
C ILE A 73 -13.78 16.80 -1.52
N GLU A 74 -13.75 18.08 -1.85
CA GLU A 74 -14.43 18.64 -3.01
C GLU A 74 -13.45 19.30 -3.98
N ALA A 75 -13.80 19.28 -5.26
CA ALA A 75 -13.16 20.01 -6.34
C ALA A 75 -11.63 19.80 -6.42
N ARG A 76 -11.17 18.56 -6.42
CA ARG A 76 -9.75 18.21 -6.59
C ARG A 76 -9.51 17.54 -7.94
N LYS A 77 -8.33 17.77 -8.50
CA LYS A 77 -7.86 16.96 -9.62
C LYS A 77 -7.63 15.54 -9.18
N LEU A 78 -7.85 14.60 -10.10
CA LEU A 78 -7.51 13.22 -9.91
C LEU A 78 -6.08 12.99 -10.39
N SER A 79 -5.23 12.44 -9.54
CA SER A 79 -3.94 11.87 -9.92
C SER A 79 -4.09 10.36 -10.08
N HIS A 80 -3.32 9.79 -11.00
CA HIS A 80 -3.29 8.35 -11.24
C HIS A 80 -1.85 7.88 -11.45
N ARG A 81 -1.63 6.58 -11.20
CA ARG A 81 -0.37 5.89 -11.43
C ARG A 81 -0.66 4.54 -12.05
N GLU A 82 0.03 4.23 -13.14
CA GLU A 82 -0.03 2.94 -13.81
C GLU A 82 1.26 2.16 -13.53
N THR A 83 1.12 0.98 -12.95
CA THR A 83 2.24 0.10 -12.64
C THR A 83 2.02 -1.26 -13.27
N PHE A 84 2.99 -1.73 -14.06
CA PHE A 84 2.93 -3.05 -14.68
C PHE A 84 3.58 -4.09 -13.77
N VAL A 85 2.89 -5.23 -13.58
CA VAL A 85 3.26 -6.23 -12.58
C VAL A 85 3.17 -7.65 -13.13
N THR A 86 3.88 -8.57 -12.46
CA THR A 86 3.69 -10.01 -12.59
C THR A 86 2.80 -10.50 -11.46
N LEU A 87 1.87 -11.40 -11.78
CA LEU A 87 0.94 -12.02 -10.85
C LEU A 87 1.46 -13.40 -10.38
N ALA A 88 0.88 -13.92 -9.30
CA ALA A 88 1.29 -15.19 -8.71
C ALA A 88 1.04 -16.41 -9.62
N ASP A 89 0.07 -16.33 -10.52
CA ASP A 89 -0.22 -17.35 -11.54
C ASP A 89 0.72 -17.29 -12.76
N GLY A 90 1.67 -16.34 -12.78
CA GLY A 90 2.58 -16.07 -13.88
C GLY A 90 2.02 -15.17 -14.96
N GLY A 91 0.77 -14.69 -14.81
CA GLY A 91 0.18 -13.67 -15.66
C GLY A 91 0.79 -12.29 -15.45
N SER A 92 0.37 -11.33 -16.26
CA SER A 92 0.76 -9.92 -16.15
C SER A 92 -0.47 -9.03 -16.07
N ALA A 93 -0.33 -7.89 -15.42
CA ALA A 93 -1.41 -6.93 -15.29
C ALA A 93 -0.91 -5.49 -15.16
N TRP A 94 -1.77 -4.54 -15.47
CA TRP A 94 -1.64 -3.16 -15.05
C TRP A 94 -2.40 -2.95 -13.75
N ILE A 95 -1.78 -2.32 -12.79
CA ILE A 95 -2.46 -1.74 -11.64
C ILE A 95 -2.53 -0.25 -11.85
N VAL A 96 -3.75 0.28 -11.89
CA VAL A 96 -4.04 1.71 -11.99
C VAL A 96 -4.57 2.16 -10.64
N SER A 97 -3.78 2.94 -9.91
CA SER A 97 -4.18 3.51 -8.63
C SER A 97 -4.53 4.99 -8.77
N PHE A 98 -5.48 5.45 -7.97
CA PHE A 98 -6.05 6.79 -8.01
C PHE A 98 -5.98 7.47 -6.65
N ALA A 99 -5.73 8.78 -6.67
CA ALA A 99 -5.73 9.63 -5.49
C ALA A 99 -6.19 11.05 -5.84
N PRO A 100 -6.80 11.81 -4.91
CA PRO A 100 -6.94 13.25 -5.05
C PRO A 100 -5.56 13.90 -5.12
N GLU A 101 -5.34 14.79 -6.08
CA GLU A 101 -4.04 15.43 -6.28
C GLU A 101 -3.57 16.19 -5.02
N GLY A 102 -2.35 15.89 -4.58
CA GLY A 102 -1.70 16.56 -3.45
C GLY A 102 -2.20 16.12 -2.07
N LEU A 103 -3.03 15.08 -1.97
CA LEU A 103 -3.51 14.56 -0.68
C LEU A 103 -3.07 13.11 -0.47
N PRO A 104 -2.75 12.71 0.77
CA PRO A 104 -2.35 11.34 1.12
C PRO A 104 -3.58 10.44 1.32
N VAL A 105 -4.44 10.38 0.31
CA VAL A 105 -5.72 9.68 0.35
C VAL A 105 -5.80 8.73 -0.84
N PHE A 106 -6.22 7.50 -0.59
CA PHE A 106 -6.48 6.49 -1.61
C PHE A 106 -7.91 6.66 -2.15
N ALA A 107 -8.07 6.80 -3.46
CA ALA A 107 -9.39 6.87 -4.10
C ALA A 107 -9.79 5.57 -4.77
N GLY A 108 -8.83 4.72 -5.08
CA GLY A 108 -9.09 3.40 -5.65
C GLY A 108 -7.89 2.79 -6.35
N ALA A 109 -7.99 1.50 -6.64
CA ALA A 109 -7.09 0.78 -7.53
C ALA A 109 -7.86 -0.24 -8.37
N VAL A 110 -7.48 -0.37 -9.62
CA VAL A 110 -8.03 -1.35 -10.55
C VAL A 110 -6.91 -2.17 -11.16
N THR A 111 -7.03 -3.49 -11.10
CA THR A 111 -6.10 -4.44 -11.72
C THR A 111 -6.68 -4.92 -13.03
N VAL A 112 -5.99 -4.62 -14.13
CA VAL A 112 -6.39 -4.96 -15.50
C VAL A 112 -5.43 -5.98 -16.08
N ALA A 113 -5.94 -7.17 -16.44
CA ALA A 113 -5.13 -8.24 -17.03
C ALA A 113 -4.47 -7.82 -18.34
N SER A 114 -3.26 -8.30 -18.58
CA SER A 114 -2.56 -8.16 -19.85
C SER A 114 -2.22 -9.55 -20.40
N PRO A 115 -2.45 -9.81 -21.71
CA PRO A 115 -2.90 -8.87 -22.76
C PRO A 115 -4.43 -8.69 -22.89
N GLY A 116 -5.26 -9.35 -22.08
CA GLY A 116 -6.70 -9.49 -22.30
C GLY A 116 -7.55 -8.23 -22.04
N GLY A 117 -7.10 -7.30 -21.19
CA GLY A 117 -7.87 -6.13 -20.80
C GLY A 117 -9.02 -6.41 -19.81
N GLU A 118 -9.11 -7.64 -19.28
CA GLU A 118 -10.14 -8.01 -18.29
C GLU A 118 -9.81 -7.37 -16.94
N VAL A 119 -10.84 -6.91 -16.24
CA VAL A 119 -10.69 -6.44 -14.87
C VAL A 119 -10.62 -7.65 -13.95
N LEU A 120 -9.46 -7.84 -13.33
CA LEU A 120 -9.23 -8.89 -12.35
C LEU A 120 -9.73 -8.49 -10.98
N GLU A 121 -9.57 -7.21 -10.63
CA GLU A 121 -9.96 -6.67 -9.34
C GLU A 121 -10.20 -5.17 -9.42
N SER A 122 -11.12 -4.68 -8.61
CA SER A 122 -11.32 -3.25 -8.37
C SER A 122 -11.60 -3.02 -6.89
N ILE A 123 -10.83 -2.13 -6.27
CA ILE A 123 -11.02 -1.66 -4.90
C ILE A 123 -11.14 -0.15 -5.01
N LEU A 124 -12.34 0.36 -4.78
CA LEU A 124 -12.67 1.77 -4.96
C LEU A 124 -13.16 2.35 -3.64
N GLY A 125 -12.83 3.60 -3.38
CA GLY A 125 -13.19 4.32 -2.16
C GLY A 125 -12.16 4.13 -1.04
N GLU A 126 -12.25 3.06 -0.25
CA GLU A 126 -11.42 2.87 0.95
C GLU A 126 -10.18 1.99 0.68
N GLU A 127 -9.04 2.35 1.29
CA GLU A 127 -7.82 1.54 1.25
C GLU A 127 -7.90 0.30 2.15
N GLY A 128 -8.76 0.33 3.18
CA GLY A 128 -8.86 -0.72 4.19
C GLY A 128 -8.92 -2.13 3.62
N PRO A 129 -9.85 -2.46 2.69
CA PRO A 129 -9.96 -3.79 2.11
C PRO A 129 -8.70 -4.25 1.36
N LEU A 130 -7.97 -3.33 0.75
CA LEU A 130 -6.71 -3.62 0.08
C LEU A 130 -5.61 -3.98 1.07
N LEU A 131 -5.46 -3.18 2.13
CA LEU A 131 -4.50 -3.43 3.19
C LEU A 131 -4.82 -4.75 3.91
N GLU A 132 -6.08 -5.00 4.27
CA GLU A 132 -6.53 -6.24 4.90
C GLU A 132 -6.16 -7.48 4.09
N ARG A 133 -6.30 -7.42 2.76
CA ARG A 133 -5.90 -8.52 1.88
C ARG A 133 -4.39 -8.77 1.93
N TRP A 134 -3.58 -7.71 1.83
CA TRP A 134 -2.12 -7.81 1.91
C TRP A 134 -1.68 -8.35 3.29
N GLU A 135 -2.33 -7.91 4.35
CA GLU A 135 -2.07 -8.37 5.71
C GLU A 135 -2.53 -9.82 5.95
N ALA A 136 -3.60 -10.26 5.32
CA ALA A 136 -4.05 -11.65 5.39
C ALA A 136 -3.00 -12.64 4.85
N GLU A 137 -2.21 -12.20 3.86
CA GLU A 137 -1.16 -13.03 3.25
C GLU A 137 0.20 -12.92 3.95
N ARG A 138 0.55 -11.74 4.45
CA ARG A 138 1.90 -11.38 4.93
C ARG A 138 1.97 -11.09 6.42
N GLY A 139 0.83 -11.08 7.09
CA GLY A 139 0.68 -10.53 8.44
C GLY A 139 0.62 -9.00 8.43
N PRO A 140 0.43 -8.38 9.62
CA PRO A 140 0.40 -6.93 9.76
C PRO A 140 1.61 -6.24 9.11
N ARG A 141 1.42 -5.02 8.57
CA ARG A 141 2.43 -4.29 7.79
C ARG A 141 3.81 -4.21 8.47
N TRP A 142 3.88 -4.12 9.77
CA TRP A 142 5.16 -4.10 10.52
C TRP A 142 5.93 -5.43 10.52
N PHE A 143 5.33 -6.53 9.98
CA PHE A 143 6.05 -7.78 9.72
C PHE A 143 6.59 -7.87 8.29
N TRP A 144 6.18 -6.97 7.40
CA TRP A 144 6.59 -7.03 6.01
C TRP A 144 8.08 -6.76 5.85
N SER A 145 8.68 -7.42 4.88
CA SER A 145 10.02 -7.07 4.43
C SER A 145 10.06 -5.64 3.86
N GLN A 146 11.25 -5.06 3.75
CA GLN A 146 11.40 -3.75 3.11
C GLN A 146 10.93 -3.79 1.66
N GLU A 147 11.19 -4.90 0.96
CA GLU A 147 10.78 -5.13 -0.43
C GLU A 147 9.25 -5.17 -0.58
N ASP A 148 8.54 -5.86 0.33
CA ASP A 148 7.07 -5.90 0.32
C ASP A 148 6.46 -4.52 0.58
N ARG A 149 7.03 -3.75 1.50
CA ARG A 149 6.59 -2.37 1.77
C ARG A 149 6.80 -1.48 0.55
N VAL A 150 7.97 -1.56 -0.06
CA VAL A 150 8.29 -0.80 -1.27
C VAL A 150 7.33 -1.18 -2.40
N LEU A 151 7.07 -2.47 -2.60
CA LEU A 151 6.14 -2.93 -3.62
C LEU A 151 4.73 -2.38 -3.38
N TYR A 152 4.20 -2.50 -2.16
CA TYR A 152 2.89 -1.96 -1.81
C TYR A 152 2.79 -0.46 -2.05
N ASP A 153 3.77 0.30 -1.58
CA ASP A 153 3.77 1.75 -1.70
C ASP A 153 3.95 2.22 -3.15
N GLN A 154 4.72 1.49 -3.95
CA GLN A 154 4.82 1.76 -5.40
C GLN A 154 3.52 1.50 -6.14
N LEU A 155 2.72 0.57 -5.68
CA LEU A 155 1.43 0.26 -6.30
C LEU A 155 0.34 1.23 -5.87
N TYR A 156 0.27 1.59 -4.58
CA TYR A 156 -0.92 2.15 -3.99
C TYR A 156 -0.72 3.47 -3.26
N ALA A 157 0.49 3.80 -2.78
CA ALA A 157 0.69 5.04 -2.05
C ALA A 157 0.49 6.28 -2.92
N SER A 158 -0.17 7.27 -2.37
CA SER A 158 -0.27 8.60 -2.96
C SER A 158 1.10 9.29 -2.98
N THR A 159 1.32 10.20 -3.93
CA THR A 159 2.58 10.95 -4.06
C THR A 159 2.90 11.84 -2.85
N SER A 160 1.92 12.14 -2.01
CA SER A 160 2.07 12.94 -0.79
C SER A 160 2.29 12.10 0.47
N GLN A 161 2.12 10.78 0.40
CA GLN A 161 2.39 9.89 1.53
C GLN A 161 3.90 9.66 1.72
N SER A 162 4.27 9.23 2.93
CA SER A 162 5.51 8.54 3.16
C SER A 162 5.55 7.29 2.28
N VAL A 163 6.65 7.02 1.62
CA VAL A 163 6.81 5.83 0.78
C VAL A 163 8.08 5.09 1.18
N SER A 164 7.96 3.79 1.35
CA SER A 164 9.11 2.91 1.60
C SER A 164 10.02 2.87 0.37
N VAL A 165 11.33 2.83 0.60
CA VAL A 165 12.35 2.78 -0.45
C VAL A 165 13.40 1.74 -0.13
N LEU A 166 14.07 1.19 -1.15
CA LEU A 166 15.21 0.31 -0.93
C LEU A 166 16.45 1.11 -0.54
N PRO A 167 17.36 0.56 0.31
CA PRO A 167 18.63 1.17 0.62
C PRO A 167 19.49 1.38 -0.64
N GLU A 168 20.19 2.51 -0.69
CA GLU A 168 21.11 2.89 -1.75
C GLU A 168 22.55 2.98 -1.22
N ALA A 169 23.51 3.07 -2.16
CA ALA A 169 24.89 3.29 -1.80
C ALA A 169 25.03 4.70 -1.17
N GLY A 170 25.44 4.74 0.10
CA GLY A 170 25.55 5.99 0.87
C GLY A 170 24.54 6.10 1.98
N ASP A 171 23.46 5.30 1.96
CA ASP A 171 22.58 5.21 3.11
C ASP A 171 23.28 4.49 4.28
N LEU A 172 22.98 4.96 5.48
CA LEU A 172 23.42 4.33 6.72
C LEU A 172 22.89 2.88 6.78
N PRO A 173 23.73 1.89 7.14
CA PRO A 173 23.27 0.52 7.32
C PRO A 173 22.17 0.43 8.37
N ARG A 174 21.22 -0.49 8.16
CA ARG A 174 20.08 -0.71 9.03
C ARG A 174 20.47 -0.89 10.51
N GLU A 175 21.50 -1.67 10.76
CA GLU A 175 22.00 -1.98 12.11
C GLU A 175 22.59 -0.73 12.79
N GLU A 176 23.25 0.12 12.04
CA GLU A 176 23.83 1.37 12.54
C GLU A 176 22.72 2.40 12.85
N ALA A 177 21.76 2.54 11.96
CA ALA A 177 20.59 3.38 12.20
C ALA A 177 19.78 2.91 13.43
N LEU A 178 19.64 1.60 13.62
CA LEU A 178 18.97 1.03 14.80
C LEU A 178 19.73 1.35 16.09
N ALA A 179 21.06 1.27 16.07
CA ALA A 179 21.87 1.61 17.25
C ALA A 179 21.71 3.08 17.63
N ILE A 180 21.76 3.98 16.63
CA ILE A 180 21.54 5.41 16.84
C ILE A 180 20.14 5.70 17.39
N ALA A 181 19.11 5.03 16.85
CA ALA A 181 17.73 5.17 17.32
C ALA A 181 17.57 4.76 18.78
N LYS A 182 18.16 3.63 19.20
CA LYS A 182 18.11 3.15 20.58
C LYS A 182 18.81 4.11 21.55
N GLU A 183 19.98 4.61 21.19
CA GLU A 183 20.69 5.61 21.99
C GLU A 183 19.88 6.92 22.13
N ALA A 184 19.20 7.33 21.06
CA ALA A 184 18.34 8.50 21.10
C ALA A 184 17.12 8.29 22.02
N ILE A 185 16.47 7.13 21.96
CA ILE A 185 15.34 6.78 22.84
C ILE A 185 15.81 6.67 24.29
N GLU A 186 16.97 6.08 24.56
CA GLU A 186 17.54 6.07 25.91
C GLU A 186 17.73 7.48 26.47
N ARG A 187 18.31 8.35 25.68
CA ARG A 187 18.58 9.75 26.07
C ARG A 187 17.30 10.54 26.33
N GLU A 188 16.27 10.39 25.48
CA GLU A 188 15.04 11.19 25.54
C GLU A 188 13.99 10.60 26.50
N CYS A 189 13.91 9.26 26.58
CA CYS A 189 12.87 8.54 27.33
C CYS A 189 13.42 7.78 28.55
N GLY A 190 14.73 7.64 28.69
CA GLY A 190 15.35 6.91 29.80
C GLY A 190 15.23 5.39 29.72
N VAL A 191 14.85 4.85 28.57
CA VAL A 191 14.67 3.41 28.33
C VAL A 191 15.95 2.81 27.76
N ARG A 192 16.52 1.84 28.48
CA ARG A 192 17.78 1.21 28.06
C ARG A 192 17.60 0.38 26.77
N PRO A 193 18.62 0.33 25.90
CA PRO A 193 18.60 -0.46 24.67
C PRO A 193 18.24 -1.94 24.87
N GLU A 194 18.73 -2.57 25.94
CA GLU A 194 18.43 -3.97 26.24
C GLU A 194 16.94 -4.19 26.55
N THR A 195 16.29 -3.24 27.22
CA THR A 195 14.86 -3.28 27.50
C THR A 195 14.04 -3.19 26.20
N LEU A 196 14.50 -2.38 25.24
CA LEU A 196 13.84 -2.30 23.92
C LEU A 196 13.90 -3.64 23.18
N ASP A 197 15.02 -4.37 23.28
CA ASP A 197 15.18 -5.67 22.63
C ASP A 197 14.38 -6.80 23.31
N GLU A 198 14.24 -6.75 24.62
CA GLU A 198 13.62 -7.81 25.42
C GLU A 198 12.08 -7.69 25.50
N GLU A 199 11.57 -6.46 25.59
CA GLU A 199 10.15 -6.21 25.89
C GLU A 199 9.32 -5.72 24.70
N TYR A 200 9.99 -5.26 23.63
CA TYR A 200 9.31 -4.62 22.50
C TYR A 200 9.65 -5.32 21.20
N ARG A 201 8.70 -5.22 20.27
CA ARG A 201 8.92 -5.66 18.91
C ARG A 201 9.37 -4.48 18.07
N LEU A 202 10.46 -4.68 17.35
CA LEU A 202 11.00 -3.74 16.40
C LEU A 202 10.16 -3.73 15.11
N ASP A 203 9.73 -2.56 14.71
CA ASP A 203 9.23 -2.22 13.38
C ASP A 203 10.16 -1.15 12.80
N MET A 204 10.82 -1.43 11.68
CA MET A 204 11.83 -0.53 11.12
C MET A 204 11.78 -0.55 9.61
N GLU A 205 11.67 0.64 9.02
CA GLU A 205 11.63 0.83 7.56
C GLU A 205 12.46 2.04 7.12
N LEU A 206 13.01 1.96 5.90
CA LEU A 206 13.57 3.11 5.21
C LEU A 206 12.50 3.73 4.31
N CYS A 207 12.25 5.01 4.49
CA CYS A 207 11.20 5.71 3.75
C CYS A 207 11.62 7.13 3.33
N LEU A 208 10.90 7.67 2.36
CA LEU A 208 10.96 9.07 1.98
C LEU A 208 9.92 9.86 2.79
N LEU A 209 10.37 10.82 3.58
CA LEU A 209 9.52 11.70 4.37
C LEU A 209 9.73 13.17 3.98
N SER A 210 8.64 13.94 3.96
CA SER A 210 8.71 15.40 3.93
C SER A 210 8.79 15.91 5.36
N LEU A 211 9.99 16.24 5.83
CA LEU A 211 10.21 16.68 7.21
C LEU A 211 9.98 18.19 7.36
N LYS A 212 10.91 19.02 6.93
CA LYS A 212 10.83 20.48 7.08
C LYS A 212 10.82 21.23 5.74
N THR A 213 11.22 20.57 4.68
CA THR A 213 11.33 21.13 3.34
C THR A 213 10.30 20.50 2.41
N ALA A 214 10.11 21.09 1.23
CA ALA A 214 9.28 20.48 0.18
C ALA A 214 9.94 19.24 -0.43
N GLU A 215 11.24 19.04 -0.20
CA GLU A 215 11.99 17.88 -0.65
C GLU A 215 11.80 16.73 0.33
N LYS A 216 11.64 15.52 -0.20
CA LYS A 216 11.55 14.30 0.60
C LYS A 216 12.95 13.83 0.96
N GLU A 217 13.16 13.54 2.21
CA GLU A 217 14.41 13.05 2.76
C GLU A 217 14.33 11.56 3.04
N ARG A 218 15.44 10.85 2.93
CA ARG A 218 15.56 9.42 3.22
C ARG A 218 15.76 9.24 4.71
N VAL A 219 14.85 8.52 5.34
CA VAL A 219 14.79 8.41 6.80
C VAL A 219 14.55 6.95 7.20
N TRP A 220 15.33 6.45 8.13
CA TRP A 220 15.01 5.24 8.87
C TRP A 220 13.96 5.58 9.94
N SER A 221 12.74 5.08 9.77
CA SER A 221 11.70 5.10 10.81
C SER A 221 11.85 3.85 11.66
N VAL A 222 12.02 4.03 12.96
CA VAL A 222 12.28 2.95 13.92
C VAL A 222 11.24 3.03 15.03
N ASP A 223 10.37 2.04 15.07
CA ASP A 223 9.25 1.96 16.00
C ASP A 223 9.41 0.73 16.91
N PHE A 224 9.17 0.92 18.20
CA PHE A 224 9.12 -0.15 19.18
C PHE A 224 7.68 -0.33 19.67
N ARG A 225 7.12 -1.51 19.39
CA ARG A 225 5.73 -1.86 19.69
C ARG A 225 5.65 -2.91 20.78
N ARG A 226 4.62 -2.80 21.62
CA ARG A 226 4.31 -3.80 22.65
C ARG A 226 2.90 -4.34 22.42
N LEU A 227 2.75 -5.66 22.60
CA LEU A 227 1.44 -6.29 22.60
C LEU A 227 0.68 -5.93 23.88
N ASP A 228 -0.45 -5.26 23.73
CA ASP A 228 -1.37 -5.10 24.86
C ASP A 228 -2.11 -6.43 25.11
N PRO A 229 -1.91 -7.08 26.26
CA PRO A 229 -2.54 -8.36 26.57
C PRO A 229 -4.06 -8.27 26.75
N ALA A 230 -4.60 -7.08 26.98
CA ALA A 230 -6.03 -6.89 27.21
C ALA A 230 -6.81 -6.79 25.90
N SER A 231 -6.28 -6.09 24.92
CA SER A 231 -6.91 -5.89 23.60
C SER A 231 -6.38 -6.87 22.54
N GLY A 232 -5.19 -7.43 22.73
CA GLY A 232 -4.48 -8.20 21.71
C GLY A 232 -3.91 -7.35 20.57
N SER A 233 -3.92 -6.02 20.72
CA SER A 233 -3.38 -5.08 19.73
C SER A 233 -1.92 -4.73 20.01
N TRP A 234 -1.19 -4.36 18.94
CA TRP A 234 0.17 -3.86 19.06
C TRP A 234 0.17 -2.34 19.19
N GLU A 235 0.65 -1.84 20.31
CA GLU A 235 0.75 -0.42 20.61
C GLU A 235 2.15 0.11 20.30
N LEU A 236 2.21 1.26 19.62
CA LEU A 236 3.44 2.01 19.42
C LEU A 236 3.83 2.67 20.73
N CYS A 237 4.98 2.29 21.28
CA CYS A 237 5.47 2.80 22.56
C CYS A 237 6.57 3.83 22.39
N TYR A 238 7.56 3.54 21.55
CA TYR A 238 8.68 4.43 21.28
C TYR A 238 8.93 4.52 19.81
N SER A 239 9.37 5.70 19.33
CA SER A 239 9.77 5.90 17.95
C SER A 239 11.00 6.78 17.83
N ALA A 240 11.76 6.55 16.78
CA ALA A 240 12.83 7.43 16.37
C ALA A 240 12.89 7.55 14.84
N GLN A 241 13.33 8.72 14.37
CA GLN A 241 13.59 8.98 12.95
C GLN A 241 15.05 9.37 12.80
N VAL A 242 15.79 8.57 12.03
CA VAL A 242 17.24 8.72 11.81
C VAL A 242 17.48 8.98 10.34
N MET A 243 18.14 10.08 10.02
CA MET A 243 18.51 10.44 8.65
C MET A 243 19.41 9.35 8.05
N ALA A 244 19.06 8.86 6.87
CA ALA A 244 19.80 7.77 6.25
C ALA A 244 21.18 8.19 5.73
N GLU A 245 21.39 9.47 5.44
CA GLU A 245 22.64 9.99 4.88
C GLU A 245 23.75 10.11 5.95
N ASP A 246 23.43 10.66 7.12
CA ASP A 246 24.42 11.07 8.12
C ASP A 246 24.15 10.59 9.55
N GLY A 247 23.04 9.86 9.77
CA GLY A 247 22.65 9.38 11.09
C GLY A 247 22.10 10.45 12.03
N ALA A 248 21.83 11.65 11.56
CA ALA A 248 21.22 12.68 12.39
C ALA A 248 19.83 12.24 12.88
N VAL A 249 19.57 12.40 14.17
CA VAL A 249 18.26 12.08 14.75
C VAL A 249 17.34 13.27 14.58
N TYR A 250 16.30 13.07 13.76
CA TYR A 250 15.26 14.08 13.56
C TYR A 250 14.24 14.09 14.68
N HIS A 251 13.86 12.90 15.14
CA HIS A 251 12.91 12.70 16.22
C HIS A 251 13.28 11.45 17.03
N ALA A 252 13.09 11.52 18.34
CA ALA A 252 13.02 10.36 19.21
C ALA A 252 12.04 10.68 20.35
N GLY A 253 11.17 9.74 20.72
CA GLY A 253 10.17 10.01 21.73
C GLY A 253 9.36 8.81 22.16
N ASP A 254 8.62 9.02 23.24
CA ASP A 254 7.59 8.14 23.78
C ASP A 254 6.25 8.46 23.08
N ASN A 255 5.66 7.44 22.46
CA ASN A 255 4.32 7.50 21.88
C ASN A 255 3.29 6.83 22.79
N GLY A 256 3.69 6.41 23.99
CA GLY A 256 2.82 5.83 24.99
C GLY A 256 1.72 6.83 25.34
N GLY A 257 0.50 6.47 24.99
CA GLY A 257 -0.68 7.26 25.31
C GLY A 257 -0.69 7.56 26.81
N ASN A 258 -1.05 8.79 27.11
CA ASN A 258 -1.35 9.21 28.46
C ASN A 258 -2.28 8.19 29.11
N GLY A 259 -1.71 7.36 30.00
CA GLY A 259 -2.45 6.50 30.88
C GLY A 259 -3.19 7.31 31.94
#